data_b9521bbb7197bb9c476d9c46bfa63bc9
#
_entry.id   b9521bbb7197bb9c476d9c46bfa63bc9
#
_cell.length_a   1.000
_cell.length_b   1.000
_cell.length_c   1.000
_cell.angle_alpha   90.00
_cell.angle_beta   90.00
_cell.angle_gamma   90.00
#
_symmetry.space_group_name_H-M   'P 1'
#
loop_
_entity.id
_entity.type
_entity.pdbx_description
1 polymer ?
#
loop_
_entity_poly.entity_id
_entity_poly.type
_entity_poly.pdbx_seq_one_letter_code
_entity_poly.pdbx_strand_id
1 'polypeptide(L)'
;AGWCPPGMLGIGIGGTAEKAMLLAKEVLMEPIDMFDLLKRGPSNKLEELRIELYEKVNALGIGAQGLGGLTTVLDVKIATYPTHAASKPVAMIPNCAATRHAHVVLDGSGPAYMDPPSLDLWPDVHWQPDYNKSKKVNLDTLTQAEVASWKPGDTLLLSGKMLTGRDAAHKRIQDMLAKGE
;
A
#
# COMPACT_ATOMS: atom_id res chain seq x y z
N ALA A 1 12.25 1.83 0.08
CA ALA A 1 12.01 0.61 0.86
C ALA A 1 11.33 -0.43 -0.01
N GLY A 2 11.72 -1.71 0.15
CA GLY A 2 11.29 -2.79 -0.75
C GLY A 2 9.89 -3.37 -0.47
N TRP A 3 8.89 -2.56 -0.23
CA TRP A 3 7.51 -3.02 -0.09
C TRP A 3 6.60 -2.36 -1.13
N CYS A 4 5.48 -2.99 -1.45
CA CYS A 4 4.55 -2.51 -2.46
C CYS A 4 3.34 -1.85 -1.77
N PRO A 5 3.21 -0.53 -1.75
CA PRO A 5 2.02 0.13 -1.25
C PRO A 5 0.81 -0.09 -2.18
N PRO A 6 -0.43 0.07 -1.68
CA PRO A 6 -0.77 0.38 -0.31
C PRO A 6 -0.52 -0.82 0.60
N GLY A 7 -0.20 -0.55 1.85
CA GLY A 7 0.06 -1.60 2.82
C GLY A 7 -0.37 -1.23 4.23
N MET A 8 0.13 -1.95 5.21
CA MET A 8 -0.10 -1.69 6.62
C MET A 8 1.23 -1.46 7.32
N LEU A 9 1.23 -0.61 8.33
CA LEU A 9 2.37 -0.40 9.22
C LEU A 9 2.07 -1.01 10.58
N GLY A 10 2.91 -1.95 11.01
CA GLY A 10 2.92 -2.45 12.38
C GLY A 10 4.04 -1.79 13.16
N ILE A 11 3.72 -1.18 14.29
CA ILE A 11 4.68 -0.47 15.14
C ILE A 11 4.62 -1.05 16.54
N GLY A 12 5.78 -1.46 17.04
CA GLY A 12 5.96 -1.88 18.42
C GLY A 12 6.77 -0.85 19.20
N ILE A 13 6.29 -0.43 20.36
CA ILE A 13 6.92 0.58 21.21
C ILE A 13 7.10 0.02 22.61
N GLY A 14 8.33 0.01 23.10
CA GLY A 14 8.66 -0.40 24.46
C GLY A 14 9.19 -1.84 24.57
N GLY A 15 9.39 -2.31 25.79
CA GLY A 15 10.07 -3.57 26.07
C GLY A 15 11.57 -3.51 25.76
N THR A 16 12.10 -4.58 25.18
CA THR A 16 13.43 -4.64 24.55
C THR A 16 13.31 -4.46 23.04
N ALA A 17 14.43 -4.40 22.34
CA ALA A 17 14.42 -4.30 20.88
C ALA A 17 13.67 -5.49 20.23
N GLU A 18 13.92 -6.70 20.73
CA GLU A 18 13.27 -7.93 20.28
C GLU A 18 11.76 -7.90 20.56
N LYS A 19 11.36 -7.41 21.77
CA LYS A 19 9.95 -7.29 22.13
C LYS A 19 9.24 -6.28 21.23
N ALA A 20 9.85 -5.14 20.94
CA ALA A 20 9.30 -4.14 20.03
C ALA A 20 9.09 -4.72 18.62
N MET A 21 10.07 -5.50 18.11
CA MET A 21 9.92 -6.19 16.81
C MET A 21 8.76 -7.20 16.81
N LEU A 22 8.65 -7.98 17.87
CA LEU A 22 7.57 -8.96 18.03
C LEU A 22 6.21 -8.27 18.07
N LEU A 23 6.06 -7.23 18.88
CA LEU A 23 4.84 -6.42 18.94
C LEU A 23 4.46 -5.84 17.56
N ALA A 24 5.44 -5.29 16.84
CA ALA A 24 5.21 -4.75 15.48
C ALA A 24 4.72 -5.84 14.52
N LYS A 25 5.19 -7.07 14.67
CA LYS A 25 4.75 -8.20 13.85
C LYS A 25 3.37 -8.71 14.25
N GLU A 26 3.12 -8.87 15.54
CA GLU A 26 1.86 -9.38 16.07
C GLU A 26 0.69 -8.44 15.73
N VAL A 27 0.87 -7.13 15.93
CA VAL A 27 -0.18 -6.14 15.69
C VAL A 27 -0.62 -6.05 14.22
N LEU A 28 0.21 -6.47 13.29
CA LEU A 28 -0.16 -6.57 11.87
C LEU A 28 -1.21 -7.64 11.57
N MET A 29 -1.40 -8.60 12.49
CA MET A 29 -2.39 -9.66 12.34
C MET A 29 -3.79 -9.23 12.78
N GLU A 30 -3.92 -8.07 13.43
CA GLU A 30 -5.21 -7.52 13.80
C GLU A 30 -5.98 -7.02 12.58
N PRO A 31 -7.32 -7.12 12.59
CA PRO A 31 -8.14 -6.61 11.50
C PRO A 31 -7.91 -5.11 11.24
N ILE A 32 -8.07 -4.69 9.99
CA ILE A 32 -8.04 -3.28 9.62
C ILE A 32 -9.25 -2.59 10.25
N ASP A 33 -9.01 -1.54 11.05
CA ASP A 33 -10.04 -0.77 11.76
C ASP A 33 -9.89 0.75 11.62
N MET A 34 -9.00 1.21 10.75
CA MET A 34 -8.71 2.64 10.62
C MET A 34 -9.94 3.46 10.22
N PHE A 35 -10.81 2.93 9.38
CA PHE A 35 -12.04 3.63 9.00
C PHE A 35 -13.00 3.81 10.17
N ASP A 36 -13.14 2.76 11.00
CA ASP A 36 -13.93 2.85 12.22
C ASP A 36 -13.31 3.83 13.21
N LEU A 37 -11.99 3.80 13.36
CA LEU A 37 -11.25 4.71 14.21
C LEU A 37 -11.44 6.17 13.76
N LEU A 38 -11.31 6.46 12.48
CA LEU A 38 -11.53 7.80 11.92
C LEU A 38 -12.98 8.27 12.13
N LYS A 39 -13.94 7.37 11.99
CA LYS A 39 -15.37 7.69 12.15
C LYS A 39 -15.75 7.98 13.58
N ARG A 40 -15.27 7.19 14.55
CA ARG A 40 -15.59 7.34 15.97
C ARG A 40 -14.71 8.36 16.71
N GLY A 41 -13.56 8.67 16.14
CA GLY A 41 -12.52 9.46 16.77
C GLY A 41 -11.65 8.67 17.77
N PRO A 42 -10.49 9.21 18.16
CA PRO A 42 -9.57 8.57 19.09
C PRO A 42 -10.09 8.62 20.52
N SER A 43 -9.90 7.55 21.27
CA SER A 43 -10.25 7.44 22.70
C SER A 43 -9.04 7.57 23.64
N ASN A 44 -7.84 7.52 23.08
CA ASN A 44 -6.58 7.60 23.81
C ASN A 44 -5.43 8.10 22.92
N LYS A 45 -4.31 8.44 23.54
CA LYS A 45 -3.12 8.97 22.85
C LYS A 45 -2.53 8.03 21.82
N LEU A 46 -2.70 6.73 21.96
CA LEU A 46 -2.20 5.76 21.00
C LEU A 46 -3.00 5.81 19.71
N GLU A 47 -4.31 5.92 19.83
CA GLU A 47 -5.20 6.10 18.68
C GLU A 47 -5.01 7.45 17.99
N GLU A 48 -4.76 8.53 18.77
CA GLU A 48 -4.36 9.83 18.20
C GLU A 48 -3.10 9.69 17.34
N LEU A 49 -2.08 8.99 17.86
CA LEU A 49 -0.85 8.75 17.12
C LEU A 49 -1.06 7.88 15.87
N ARG A 50 -1.95 6.87 15.93
CA ARG A 50 -2.31 6.06 14.77
C ARG A 50 -2.92 6.92 13.65
N ILE A 51 -3.86 7.79 13.98
CA ILE A 51 -4.49 8.72 13.02
C ILE A 51 -3.45 9.68 12.44
N GLU A 52 -2.64 10.31 13.29
CA GLU A 52 -1.60 11.24 12.85
C GLU A 52 -0.63 10.60 11.86
N LEU A 53 -0.16 9.38 12.14
CA LEU A 53 0.74 8.66 11.26
C LEU A 53 0.05 8.23 9.97
N TYR A 54 -1.20 7.78 10.03
CA TYR A 54 -2.00 7.43 8.87
C TYR A 54 -2.15 8.61 7.90
N GLU A 55 -2.51 9.77 8.42
CA GLU A 55 -2.65 10.99 7.62
C GLU A 55 -1.32 11.44 7.01
N LYS A 56 -0.25 11.50 7.82
CA LYS A 56 1.08 11.89 7.35
C LYS A 56 1.65 10.96 6.28
N VAL A 57 1.47 9.66 6.43
CA VAL A 57 1.97 8.70 5.44
C VAL A 57 1.16 8.77 4.15
N ASN A 58 -0.15 8.91 4.22
CA ASN A 58 -0.98 9.09 3.03
C ASN A 58 -0.73 10.43 2.33
N ALA A 59 -0.45 11.49 3.08
CA ALA A 59 -0.07 12.81 2.53
C ALA A 59 1.24 12.79 1.72
N LEU A 60 2.08 11.74 1.84
CA LEU A 60 3.26 11.58 0.98
C LEU A 60 2.90 11.36 -0.50
N GLY A 61 1.67 10.98 -0.81
CA GLY A 61 1.21 10.80 -2.19
C GLY A 61 1.90 9.66 -2.95
N ILE A 62 2.57 8.73 -2.24
CA ILE A 62 3.29 7.61 -2.86
C ILE A 62 2.31 6.70 -3.61
N GLY A 63 1.17 6.37 -2.99
CA GLY A 63 0.08 5.63 -3.61
C GLY A 63 0.42 4.19 -3.99
N ALA A 64 -0.51 3.55 -4.68
CA ALA A 64 -0.38 2.16 -5.10
C ALA A 64 0.88 1.95 -5.96
N GLN A 65 1.70 0.98 -5.58
CA GLN A 65 2.96 0.60 -6.25
C GLN A 65 3.97 1.76 -6.38
N GLY A 66 3.79 2.85 -5.61
CA GLY A 66 4.63 4.04 -5.74
C GLY A 66 4.37 4.90 -6.98
N LEU A 67 3.24 4.69 -7.63
CA LEU A 67 2.85 5.39 -8.87
C LEU A 67 2.03 6.66 -8.62
N GLY A 68 1.92 7.08 -7.38
CA GLY A 68 1.09 8.19 -6.96
C GLY A 68 -0.32 7.77 -6.55
N GLY A 69 -0.98 8.59 -5.76
CA GLY A 69 -2.36 8.36 -5.31
C GLY A 69 -2.59 8.73 -3.87
N LEU A 70 -3.83 8.62 -3.43
CA LEU A 70 -4.29 9.06 -2.12
C LEU A 70 -3.99 8.04 -1.00
N THR A 71 -3.79 6.77 -1.35
CA THR A 71 -3.65 5.69 -0.36
C THR A 71 -2.27 5.05 -0.45
N THR A 72 -1.42 5.34 0.51
CA THR A 72 -0.10 4.71 0.71
C THR A 72 -0.18 3.62 1.77
N VAL A 73 -0.96 3.86 2.84
CA VAL A 73 -1.25 2.86 3.88
C VAL A 73 -2.74 2.70 4.06
N LEU A 74 -3.17 1.48 4.35
CA LEU A 74 -4.55 1.14 4.67
C LEU A 74 -4.83 1.28 6.18
N ASP A 75 -3.82 1.00 6.99
CA ASP A 75 -3.89 1.10 8.45
C ASP A 75 -2.49 1.27 9.05
N VAL A 76 -2.46 1.88 10.23
CA VAL A 76 -1.28 1.97 11.10
C VAL A 76 -1.64 1.33 12.44
N LYS A 77 -1.05 0.19 12.74
CA LYS A 77 -1.25 -0.55 13.98
C LYS A 77 -0.11 -0.28 14.94
N ILE A 78 -0.42 -0.01 16.20
CA ILE A 78 0.59 0.26 17.23
C ILE A 78 0.30 -0.58 18.47
N ALA A 79 1.28 -1.35 18.91
CA ALA A 79 1.26 -2.03 20.20
C ALA A 79 2.36 -1.48 21.12
N THR A 80 2.09 -1.45 22.41
CA THR A 80 3.02 -0.90 23.40
C THR A 80 3.31 -1.92 24.50
N TYR A 81 4.48 -1.78 25.10
CA TYR A 81 4.89 -2.56 26.27
C TYR A 81 5.73 -1.69 27.21
N PRO A 82 5.60 -1.87 28.53
CA PRO A 82 6.43 -1.15 29.49
C PRO A 82 7.92 -1.34 29.22
N THR A 83 8.70 -0.28 29.42
CA THR A 83 10.14 -0.31 29.20
C THR A 83 10.87 0.43 30.30
N HIS A 84 12.18 0.22 30.39
CA HIS A 84 13.04 0.94 31.34
C HIS A 84 13.08 2.43 30.96
N ALA A 85 13.10 3.30 31.99
CA ALA A 85 13.07 4.76 31.80
C ALA A 85 14.21 5.31 30.94
N ALA A 86 15.35 4.63 30.89
CA ALA A 86 16.52 5.01 30.10
C ALA A 86 16.52 4.41 28.68
N SER A 87 15.46 3.71 28.27
CA SER A 87 15.38 3.09 26.95
C SER A 87 14.07 3.42 26.24
N LYS A 88 14.11 3.47 24.90
CA LYS A 88 12.95 3.75 24.07
C LYS A 88 13.02 2.89 22.78
N PRO A 89 12.90 1.57 22.91
CA PRO A 89 12.89 0.71 21.73
C PRO A 89 11.62 0.94 20.94
N VAL A 90 11.79 1.13 19.64
CA VAL A 90 10.70 1.25 18.66
C VAL A 90 11.08 0.42 17.44
N ALA A 91 10.14 -0.39 16.99
CA ALA A 91 10.28 -1.15 15.77
C ALA A 91 9.09 -0.88 14.85
N MET A 92 9.34 -0.90 13.54
CA MET A 92 8.30 -0.76 12.54
C MET A 92 8.47 -1.85 11.48
N ILE A 93 7.38 -2.52 11.15
CA ILE A 93 7.32 -3.50 10.07
C ILE A 93 6.30 -3.01 9.04
N PRO A 94 6.74 -2.60 7.85
CA PRO A 94 5.84 -2.35 6.73
C PRO A 94 5.39 -3.68 6.13
N ASN A 95 4.09 -3.84 5.90
CA ASN A 95 3.49 -5.05 5.36
C ASN A 95 2.67 -4.73 4.12
N CYS A 96 2.98 -5.42 3.03
CA CYS A 96 2.29 -5.25 1.75
C CYS A 96 0.85 -5.79 1.85
N ALA A 97 -0.12 -5.08 1.27
CA ALA A 97 -1.51 -5.56 1.17
C ALA A 97 -1.63 -6.91 0.44
N ALA A 98 -0.68 -7.27 -0.41
CA ALA A 98 -0.62 -8.57 -1.06
C ALA A 98 -0.44 -9.76 -0.09
N THR A 99 0.00 -9.52 1.14
CA THR A 99 0.13 -10.56 2.17
C THR A 99 -1.21 -11.20 2.52
N ARG A 100 -2.30 -10.44 2.50
CA ARG A 100 -3.68 -10.86 2.76
C ARG A 100 -3.82 -11.68 4.04
N HIS A 101 -4.54 -11.15 5.00
CA HIS A 101 -4.81 -11.79 6.29
C HIS A 101 -6.25 -12.31 6.30
N ALA A 102 -6.45 -13.48 6.88
CA ALA A 102 -7.75 -14.05 7.15
C ALA A 102 -7.81 -14.55 8.59
N HIS A 103 -8.86 -14.23 9.30
CA HIS A 103 -9.13 -14.72 10.64
C HIS A 103 -10.35 -15.64 10.58
N VAL A 104 -10.15 -16.88 10.96
CA VAL A 104 -11.21 -17.89 10.98
C VAL A 104 -11.17 -18.65 12.30
N VAL A 105 -12.34 -19.04 12.77
CA VAL A 105 -12.46 -19.90 13.96
C VAL A 105 -12.70 -21.33 13.48
N LEU A 106 -11.85 -22.26 13.94
CA LEU A 106 -12.01 -23.69 13.68
C LEU A 106 -12.66 -24.32 14.93
N ASP A 107 -13.97 -24.41 14.93
CA ASP A 107 -14.78 -24.94 16.03
C ASP A 107 -15.36 -26.34 15.75
N GLY A 108 -15.07 -26.91 14.58
CA GLY A 108 -15.57 -28.19 14.15
C GLY A 108 -16.99 -28.17 13.56
N SER A 109 -17.62 -26.99 13.41
CA SER A 109 -18.97 -26.87 12.88
C SER A 109 -19.08 -27.03 11.35
N GLY A 110 -17.94 -27.03 10.66
CA GLY A 110 -17.89 -27.16 9.20
C GLY A 110 -16.68 -26.46 8.58
N PRO A 111 -16.73 -26.17 7.27
CA PRO A 111 -15.69 -25.43 6.60
C PRO A 111 -15.52 -24.03 7.20
N ALA A 112 -14.27 -23.58 7.33
CA ALA A 112 -13.99 -22.20 7.75
C ALA A 112 -14.61 -21.21 6.77
N TYR A 113 -15.35 -20.24 7.29
CA TYR A 113 -16.00 -19.20 6.52
C TYR A 113 -15.53 -17.83 6.97
N MET A 114 -15.36 -16.95 6.04
CA MET A 114 -15.05 -15.54 6.26
C MET A 114 -15.95 -14.70 5.37
N ASP A 115 -16.68 -13.76 5.98
CA ASP A 115 -17.49 -12.81 5.23
C ASP A 115 -16.59 -12.00 4.28
N PRO A 116 -17.00 -11.80 3.02
CA PRO A 116 -16.29 -10.90 2.14
C PRO A 116 -16.32 -9.46 2.72
N PRO A 117 -15.22 -8.70 2.60
CA PRO A 117 -15.21 -7.32 3.09
C PRO A 117 -16.23 -6.47 2.34
N SER A 118 -16.95 -5.59 3.07
CA SER A 118 -17.82 -4.60 2.44
C SER A 118 -17.01 -3.57 1.68
N LEU A 119 -17.38 -3.29 0.44
CA LEU A 119 -16.82 -2.20 -0.36
C LEU A 119 -17.33 -0.82 0.08
N ASP A 120 -18.41 -0.77 0.86
CA ASP A 120 -19.00 0.49 1.37
C ASP A 120 -18.08 1.24 2.33
N LEU A 121 -17.03 0.56 2.86
CA LEU A 121 -16.03 1.17 3.71
C LEU A 121 -14.99 1.99 2.94
N TRP A 122 -14.94 1.86 1.62
CA TRP A 122 -13.98 2.57 0.79
C TRP A 122 -14.60 3.84 0.23
N PRO A 123 -13.88 4.99 0.29
CA PRO A 123 -14.41 6.23 -0.27
C PRO A 123 -14.55 6.12 -1.78
N ASP A 124 -15.64 6.64 -2.30
CA ASP A 124 -15.78 6.86 -3.73
C ASP A 124 -14.80 7.95 -4.17
N VAL A 125 -13.87 7.57 -5.03
CA VAL A 125 -12.88 8.50 -5.59
C VAL A 125 -13.28 8.86 -7.01
N HIS A 126 -13.77 10.07 -7.19
CA HIS A 126 -14.02 10.65 -8.51
C HIS A 126 -12.78 11.41 -8.99
N TRP A 127 -11.83 10.67 -9.55
CA TRP A 127 -10.67 11.29 -10.17
C TRP A 127 -10.92 11.47 -11.67
N GLN A 128 -10.60 12.67 -12.17
CA GLN A 128 -10.57 12.93 -13.60
C GLN A 128 -9.22 13.53 -13.99
N PRO A 129 -8.65 13.11 -15.13
CA PRO A 129 -7.41 13.70 -15.62
C PRO A 129 -7.62 15.15 -16.01
N ASP A 130 -6.62 15.99 -15.80
CA ASP A 130 -6.62 17.35 -16.35
C ASP A 130 -6.32 17.26 -17.86
N TYR A 131 -7.39 17.22 -18.64
CA TYR A 131 -7.30 17.10 -20.11
C TYR A 131 -6.59 18.28 -20.76
N ASN A 132 -6.49 19.42 -20.10
CA ASN A 132 -5.84 20.63 -20.63
C ASN A 132 -4.32 20.59 -20.43
N LYS A 133 -3.85 19.92 -19.37
CA LYS A 133 -2.43 19.80 -19.02
C LYS A 133 -1.80 18.48 -19.48
N SER A 134 -2.61 17.52 -19.92
CA SER A 134 -2.14 16.21 -20.29
C SER A 134 -2.03 16.04 -21.80
N LYS A 135 -0.91 15.53 -22.28
CA LYS A 135 -0.70 15.20 -23.69
C LYS A 135 -1.43 13.89 -24.00
N LYS A 136 -2.30 13.92 -25.03
CA LYS A 136 -2.98 12.71 -25.54
C LYS A 136 -2.02 11.94 -26.44
N VAL A 137 -1.88 10.64 -26.18
CA VAL A 137 -0.98 9.74 -26.92
C VAL A 137 -1.76 8.49 -27.31
N ASN A 138 -1.69 8.16 -28.60
CA ASN A 138 -2.24 6.90 -29.13
C ASN A 138 -1.10 5.88 -29.27
N LEU A 139 -1.16 4.81 -28.46
CA LEU A 139 -0.13 3.77 -28.42
C LEU A 139 -0.06 2.95 -29.73
N ASP A 140 -1.17 2.83 -30.46
CA ASP A 140 -1.21 2.07 -31.72
C ASP A 140 -0.44 2.76 -32.86
N THR A 141 -0.21 4.08 -32.73
CA THR A 141 0.51 4.89 -33.71
C THR A 141 1.77 5.55 -33.15
N LEU A 142 2.15 5.18 -31.94
CA LEU A 142 3.28 5.78 -31.22
C LEU A 142 4.60 5.52 -31.94
N THR A 143 5.42 6.55 -32.07
CA THR A 143 6.75 6.48 -32.68
C THR A 143 7.86 6.64 -31.65
N GLN A 144 9.04 6.09 -31.94
CA GLN A 144 10.22 6.28 -31.11
C GLN A 144 10.61 7.76 -30.96
N ALA A 145 10.44 8.55 -32.02
CA ALA A 145 10.72 9.99 -31.98
C ALA A 145 9.80 10.72 -30.98
N GLU A 146 8.54 10.32 -30.91
CA GLU A 146 7.58 10.86 -29.96
C GLU A 146 7.98 10.49 -28.53
N VAL A 147 8.30 9.22 -28.27
CA VAL A 147 8.78 8.75 -26.95
C VAL A 147 10.04 9.52 -26.52
N ALA A 148 10.99 9.71 -27.42
CA ALA A 148 12.22 10.45 -27.16
C ALA A 148 12.00 11.94 -26.84
N SER A 149 10.86 12.49 -27.22
CA SER A 149 10.50 13.90 -26.93
C SER A 149 9.96 14.11 -25.50
N TRP A 150 9.58 13.04 -24.81
CA TRP A 150 8.99 13.14 -23.47
C TRP A 150 10.03 13.50 -22.42
N LYS A 151 9.59 14.21 -21.40
CA LYS A 151 10.43 14.62 -20.27
C LYS A 151 9.88 14.04 -18.98
N PRO A 152 10.74 13.75 -17.99
CA PRO A 152 10.29 13.42 -16.65
C PRO A 152 9.34 14.50 -16.10
N GLY A 153 8.18 14.08 -15.62
CA GLY A 153 7.12 14.98 -15.14
C GLY A 153 6.02 15.29 -16.15
N ASP A 154 6.17 14.89 -17.42
CA ASP A 154 5.08 15.01 -18.40
C ASP A 154 3.91 14.10 -17.99
N THR A 155 2.70 14.64 -18.06
CA THR A 155 1.47 13.87 -17.86
C THR A 155 0.90 13.45 -19.20
N LEU A 156 0.72 12.16 -19.41
CA LEU A 156 0.26 11.56 -20.65
C LEU A 156 -1.09 10.87 -20.45
N LEU A 157 -2.00 11.04 -21.38
CA LEU A 157 -3.25 10.28 -21.50
C LEU A 157 -3.06 9.24 -22.59
N LEU A 158 -2.80 8.01 -22.18
CA LEU A 158 -2.52 6.91 -23.09
C LEU A 158 -3.82 6.25 -23.55
N SER A 159 -3.97 6.02 -24.84
CA SER A 159 -5.06 5.22 -25.44
C SER A 159 -4.46 4.22 -26.44
N GLY A 160 -5.17 3.11 -26.68
CA GLY A 160 -4.70 2.05 -27.57
C GLY A 160 -4.33 0.77 -26.82
N LYS A 161 -3.69 -0.16 -27.50
CA LYS A 161 -3.31 -1.47 -26.94
C LYS A 161 -2.06 -1.35 -26.08
N MET A 162 -2.14 -1.89 -24.87
CA MET A 162 -1.02 -1.94 -23.93
C MET A 162 -0.89 -3.36 -23.38
N LEU A 163 0.34 -3.86 -23.38
CA LEU A 163 0.68 -5.15 -22.75
C LEU A 163 1.26 -4.87 -21.37
N THR A 164 0.84 -5.67 -20.41
CA THR A 164 1.41 -5.65 -19.06
C THR A 164 2.32 -6.86 -18.88
N GLY A 165 3.47 -6.65 -18.26
CA GLY A 165 4.42 -7.71 -17.99
C GLY A 165 5.32 -7.37 -16.82
N ARG A 166 5.85 -8.41 -16.18
CA ARG A 166 6.88 -8.32 -15.14
C ARG A 166 8.13 -9.08 -15.60
N ASP A 167 9.02 -9.38 -14.69
CA ASP A 167 10.37 -9.90 -14.92
C ASP A 167 10.42 -11.06 -15.93
N ALA A 168 9.53 -12.06 -15.79
CA ALA A 168 9.47 -13.19 -16.71
C ALA A 168 9.06 -12.79 -18.14
N ALA A 169 8.17 -11.83 -18.26
CA ALA A 169 7.77 -11.29 -19.59
C ALA A 169 8.90 -10.50 -20.24
N HIS A 170 9.57 -9.64 -19.47
CA HIS A 170 10.73 -8.88 -19.95
C HIS A 170 11.87 -9.78 -20.38
N LYS A 171 12.17 -10.83 -19.57
CA LYS A 171 13.17 -11.83 -19.96
C LYS A 171 12.80 -12.54 -21.28
N ARG A 172 11.54 -12.93 -21.43
CA ARG A 172 11.06 -13.58 -22.67
C ARG A 172 11.21 -12.66 -23.88
N ILE A 173 10.83 -11.38 -23.75
CA ILE A 173 11.00 -10.37 -24.80
C ILE A 173 12.47 -10.23 -25.18
N GLN A 174 13.36 -10.13 -24.18
CA GLN A 174 14.80 -10.04 -24.39
C GLN A 174 15.34 -11.27 -25.13
N ASP A 175 14.91 -12.47 -24.75
CA ASP A 175 15.32 -13.73 -25.39
C ASP A 175 14.81 -13.81 -26.84
N MET A 176 13.60 -13.31 -27.12
CA MET A 176 13.04 -13.21 -28.49
C MET A 176 13.85 -12.23 -29.35
N LEU A 177 14.09 -11.03 -28.86
CA LEU A 177 14.90 -10.03 -29.56
C LEU A 177 16.31 -10.54 -29.87
N ALA A 178 16.94 -11.28 -28.96
CA ALA A 178 18.26 -11.89 -29.15
C ALA A 178 18.27 -12.95 -30.28
N LYS A 179 17.09 -13.55 -30.57
CA LYS A 179 16.91 -14.53 -31.66
C LYS A 179 16.44 -13.89 -32.98
N GLY A 180 16.16 -12.60 -32.98
CA GLY A 180 15.63 -11.88 -34.13
C GLY A 180 14.14 -12.13 -34.41
N GLU A 181 13.39 -12.53 -33.39
CA GLU A 181 11.93 -12.75 -33.41
C GLU A 181 11.16 -11.48 -33.12
#